data_0a79080a2bf1fb48527cc91c7f28550b
#
_entry.id   0a79080a2bf1fb48527cc91c7f28550b
#
_cell.length_a   1.000
_cell.length_b   1.000
_cell.length_c   1.000
_cell.angle_alpha   90.00
_cell.angle_beta   90.00
_cell.angle_gamma   90.00
#
_symmetry.space_group_name_H-M   'P 1'
#
loop_
_entity.id
_entity.type
_entity.pdbx_description
1 polymer ?
#
loop_
_entity_poly.entity_id
_entity_poly.type
_entity_poly.pdbx_seq_one_letter_code
_entity_poly.pdbx_strand_id
1 'polypeptide(L)'
;MNNFKVLMNGIVKENPTFVLLLGMCPTLGTTSSAINGMGMGLATAFVLICSNVVISSIKNLIPDMVRIPAFVVVIASFVTLLQMVMQAFVPALYATLGLFIPLIVVNCILLGRAEAFAAKNNPLASLFDGLGMGLGFTIALTLLGAVTEFLGTGKIFNLSILPEEYGMLVFVLAPGAFIALGYLIALINSFKKA
;
A
#
# COMPACT_ATOMS: atom_id res chain seq x y z
N MET A 1 15.44 3.71 -20.50
CA MET A 1 14.00 3.58 -20.15
C MET A 1 13.51 4.95 -19.74
N ASN A 2 12.39 5.42 -20.30
CA ASN A 2 11.82 6.71 -19.87
C ASN A 2 11.24 6.55 -18.47
N ASN A 3 11.84 7.21 -17.47
CA ASN A 3 11.45 7.13 -16.07
C ASN A 3 9.96 7.48 -15.85
N PHE A 4 9.43 8.39 -16.65
CA PHE A 4 8.02 8.74 -16.64
C PHE A 4 7.09 7.58 -17.07
N LYS A 5 7.55 6.74 -18.00
CA LYS A 5 6.81 5.54 -18.43
C LYS A 5 6.75 4.48 -17.31
N VAL A 6 7.82 4.36 -16.51
CA VAL A 6 7.87 3.47 -15.33
C VAL A 6 6.85 3.91 -14.29
N LEU A 7 6.80 5.22 -14.00
CA LEU A 7 5.85 5.78 -13.04
C LEU A 7 4.38 5.57 -13.47
N MET A 8 4.04 5.86 -14.73
CA MET A 8 2.68 5.67 -15.25
C MET A 8 2.28 4.20 -15.33
N ASN A 9 3.23 3.30 -15.60
CA ASN A 9 2.98 1.87 -15.55
C ASN A 9 2.58 1.40 -14.16
N GLY A 10 3.28 1.88 -13.12
CA GLY A 10 2.99 1.50 -11.72
C GLY A 10 1.61 1.95 -11.25
N ILE A 11 1.11 3.08 -11.73
CA ILE A 11 -0.21 3.61 -11.33
C ILE A 11 -1.36 2.88 -12.03
N VAL A 12 -1.25 2.66 -13.34
CA VAL A 12 -2.41 2.25 -14.17
C VAL A 12 -2.31 0.79 -14.63
N LYS A 13 -1.16 0.40 -15.21
CA LYS A 13 -1.02 -0.93 -15.84
C LYS A 13 -0.64 -2.02 -14.85
N GLU A 14 0.22 -1.69 -13.88
CA GLU A 14 0.75 -2.60 -12.86
C GLU A 14 0.32 -2.17 -11.46
N ASN A 15 -0.96 -1.73 -11.31
CA ASN A 15 -1.47 -1.36 -10.00
C ASN A 15 -1.27 -2.55 -9.02
N PRO A 16 -0.56 -2.35 -7.89
CA PRO A 16 -0.18 -3.46 -7.02
C PRO A 16 -1.39 -4.19 -6.45
N THR A 17 -2.45 -3.49 -6.07
CA THR A 17 -3.61 -4.10 -5.42
C THR A 17 -4.59 -4.70 -6.43
N PHE A 18 -4.94 -3.99 -7.51
CA PHE A 18 -5.99 -4.43 -8.44
C PHE A 18 -5.48 -5.35 -9.55
N VAL A 19 -4.20 -5.26 -9.92
CA VAL A 19 -3.64 -6.05 -11.01
C VAL A 19 -2.71 -7.15 -10.50
N LEU A 20 -1.79 -6.81 -9.61
CA LEU A 20 -0.81 -7.77 -9.08
C LEU A 20 -1.32 -8.53 -7.84
N LEU A 21 -2.41 -8.08 -7.22
CA LEU A 21 -2.97 -8.63 -5.98
C LEU A 21 -1.93 -8.71 -4.84
N LEU A 22 -0.99 -7.77 -4.83
CA LEU A 22 0.04 -7.62 -3.81
C LEU A 22 -0.40 -6.65 -2.71
N GLY A 23 0.06 -6.88 -1.48
CA GLY A 23 -0.25 -6.01 -0.35
C GLY A 23 -1.66 -6.17 0.21
N MET A 24 -2.25 -7.36 0.07
CA MET A 24 -3.59 -7.64 0.57
C MET A 24 -3.71 -7.57 2.09
N CYS A 25 -2.65 -7.95 2.84
CA CYS A 25 -2.66 -7.96 4.30
C CYS A 25 -2.98 -6.59 4.91
N PRO A 26 -2.25 -5.50 4.61
CA PRO A 26 -2.64 -4.18 5.09
C PRO A 26 -3.92 -3.66 4.42
N THR A 27 -4.19 -4.03 3.17
CA THR A 27 -5.40 -3.63 2.47
C THR A 27 -6.67 -4.05 3.21
N LEU A 28 -6.72 -5.26 3.72
CA LEU A 28 -7.90 -5.77 4.45
C LEU A 28 -7.96 -5.29 5.90
N GLY A 29 -6.80 -5.03 6.51
CA GLY A 29 -6.73 -4.63 7.92
C GLY A 29 -7.00 -3.14 8.15
N THR A 30 -6.65 -2.27 7.20
CA THR A 30 -6.68 -0.81 7.40
C THR A 30 -7.80 -0.09 6.65
N THR A 31 -8.52 -0.77 5.77
CA THR A 31 -9.58 -0.17 4.94
C THR A 31 -10.95 -0.11 5.61
N SER A 32 -11.00 -0.12 6.94
CA SER A 32 -12.22 0.19 7.70
C SER A 32 -12.66 1.65 7.55
N SER A 33 -11.73 2.55 7.21
CA SER A 33 -11.99 3.96 6.91
C SER A 33 -11.09 4.45 5.79
N ALA A 34 -11.59 5.38 4.95
CA ALA A 34 -10.84 5.98 3.85
C ALA A 34 -9.60 6.74 4.34
N ILE A 35 -9.70 7.41 5.50
CA ILE A 35 -8.59 8.15 6.12
C ILE A 35 -7.47 7.19 6.55
N ASN A 36 -7.81 6.07 7.17
CA ASN A 36 -6.85 5.07 7.59
C ASN A 36 -6.18 4.40 6.38
N GLY A 37 -6.95 4.10 5.33
CA GLY A 37 -6.44 3.56 4.07
C GLY A 37 -5.45 4.52 3.39
N MET A 38 -5.77 5.81 3.35
CA MET A 38 -4.88 6.84 2.80
C MET A 38 -3.61 7.00 3.63
N GLY A 39 -3.72 7.05 4.96
CA GLY A 39 -2.57 7.14 5.87
C GLY A 39 -1.62 5.95 5.73
N MET A 40 -2.17 4.74 5.69
CA MET A 40 -1.38 3.52 5.50
C MET A 40 -0.74 3.45 4.12
N GLY A 41 -1.46 3.89 3.08
CA GLY A 41 -0.94 3.96 1.71
C GLY A 41 0.24 4.90 1.60
N LEU A 42 0.15 6.11 2.14
CA LEU A 42 1.24 7.10 2.16
C LEU A 42 2.44 6.61 2.97
N ALA A 43 2.20 6.00 4.14
CA ALA A 43 3.25 5.40 4.96
C ALA A 43 4.02 4.31 4.19
N THR A 44 3.28 3.41 3.54
CA THR A 44 3.87 2.35 2.71
C THR A 44 4.62 2.91 1.51
N ALA A 45 4.08 3.93 0.84
CA ALA A 45 4.73 4.60 -0.29
C ALA A 45 6.08 5.23 0.12
N PHE A 46 6.12 5.91 1.25
CA PHE A 46 7.35 6.50 1.78
C PHE A 46 8.42 5.44 2.03
N VAL A 47 8.08 4.37 2.75
CA VAL A 47 9.02 3.26 3.01
C VAL A 47 9.47 2.61 1.71
N LEU A 48 8.56 2.40 0.76
CA LEU A 48 8.87 1.77 -0.53
C LEU A 48 9.88 2.60 -1.33
N ILE A 49 9.71 3.91 -1.38
CA ILE A 49 10.63 4.81 -2.09
C ILE A 49 12.01 4.77 -1.45
N CYS A 50 12.09 4.96 -0.13
CA CYS A 50 13.36 4.99 0.60
C CYS A 50 14.09 3.64 0.52
N SER A 51 13.38 2.54 0.75
CA SER A 51 13.96 1.19 0.71
C SER A 51 14.44 0.81 -0.69
N ASN A 52 13.67 1.10 -1.74
CA ASN A 52 14.07 0.81 -3.12
C ASN A 52 15.34 1.54 -3.53
N VAL A 53 15.51 2.80 -3.15
CA VAL A 53 16.70 3.59 -3.44
C VAL A 53 17.94 3.00 -2.72
N VAL A 54 17.80 2.68 -1.44
CA VAL A 54 18.90 2.13 -0.64
C VAL A 54 19.25 0.72 -1.13
N ILE A 55 18.29 -0.15 -1.33
CA ILE A 55 18.50 -1.52 -1.84
C ILE A 55 19.19 -1.49 -3.19
N SER A 56 18.76 -0.63 -4.10
CA SER A 56 19.40 -0.49 -5.41
C SER A 56 20.85 0.03 -5.31
N SER A 57 21.18 0.80 -4.27
CA SER A 57 22.55 1.30 -4.05
C SER A 57 23.47 0.21 -3.49
N ILE A 58 22.98 -0.64 -2.59
CA ILE A 58 23.78 -1.68 -1.90
C ILE A 58 23.70 -3.06 -2.55
N LYS A 59 22.93 -3.22 -3.62
CA LYS A 59 22.71 -4.52 -4.30
C LYS A 59 23.99 -5.28 -4.65
N ASN A 60 25.06 -4.57 -5.02
CA ASN A 60 26.33 -5.18 -5.41
C ASN A 60 27.14 -5.70 -4.22
N LEU A 61 26.80 -5.30 -2.99
CA LEU A 61 27.50 -5.69 -1.78
C LEU A 61 26.90 -6.94 -1.14
N ILE A 62 25.65 -7.29 -1.50
CA ILE A 62 24.89 -8.36 -0.88
C ILE A 62 24.98 -9.63 -1.75
N PRO A 63 25.52 -10.75 -1.20
CA PRO A 63 25.53 -12.03 -1.91
C PRO A 63 24.10 -12.58 -2.07
N ASP A 64 23.87 -13.32 -3.17
CA ASP A 64 22.53 -13.81 -3.53
C ASP A 64 21.86 -14.69 -2.47
N MET A 65 22.65 -15.44 -1.70
CA MET A 65 22.13 -16.36 -0.67
C MET A 65 21.46 -15.65 0.52
N VAL A 66 21.87 -14.41 0.84
CA VAL A 66 21.34 -13.64 1.99
C VAL A 66 20.59 -12.38 1.55
N ARG A 67 20.18 -12.31 0.30
CA ARG A 67 19.52 -11.13 -0.29
C ARG A 67 18.20 -10.78 0.40
N ILE A 68 17.30 -11.74 0.55
CA ILE A 68 15.97 -11.52 1.15
C ILE A 68 16.07 -11.07 2.61
N PRO A 69 16.84 -11.75 3.50
CA PRO A 69 17.02 -11.27 4.88
C PRO A 69 17.63 -9.87 4.97
N ALA A 70 18.59 -9.55 4.09
CA ALA A 70 19.21 -8.23 4.05
C ALA A 70 18.19 -7.13 3.66
N PHE A 71 17.31 -7.39 2.69
CA PHE A 71 16.27 -6.45 2.31
C PHE A 71 15.25 -6.22 3.44
N VAL A 72 14.88 -7.28 4.16
CA VAL A 72 13.99 -7.18 5.33
C VAL A 72 14.59 -6.27 6.40
N VAL A 73 15.89 -6.38 6.69
CA VAL A 73 16.57 -5.51 7.67
C VAL A 73 16.54 -4.04 7.23
N VAL A 74 16.81 -3.76 5.97
CA VAL A 74 16.75 -2.39 5.43
C VAL A 74 15.33 -1.83 5.54
N ILE A 75 14.32 -2.58 5.11
CA ILE A 75 12.92 -2.17 5.19
C ILE A 75 12.50 -1.95 6.66
N ALA A 76 12.87 -2.85 7.57
CA ALA A 76 12.57 -2.75 8.99
C ALA A 76 13.16 -1.47 9.61
N SER A 77 14.37 -1.10 9.23
CA SER A 77 15.00 0.15 9.70
C SER A 77 14.18 1.38 9.28
N PHE A 78 13.72 1.45 8.04
CA PHE A 78 12.87 2.55 7.58
C PHE A 78 11.48 2.55 8.22
N VAL A 79 10.90 1.38 8.46
CA VAL A 79 9.61 1.26 9.14
C VAL A 79 9.72 1.73 10.59
N THR A 80 10.81 1.41 11.28
CA THR A 80 11.06 1.90 12.66
C THR A 80 11.21 3.42 12.69
N LEU A 81 11.95 4.00 11.74
CA LEU A 81 12.05 5.46 11.61
C LEU A 81 10.69 6.09 11.34
N LEU A 82 9.90 5.54 10.42
CA LEU A 82 8.55 5.99 10.14
C LEU A 82 7.66 5.94 11.39
N GLN A 83 7.74 4.84 12.15
CA GLN A 83 6.98 4.66 13.37
C GLN A 83 7.29 5.75 14.40
N MET A 84 8.57 6.08 14.62
CA MET A 84 8.99 7.16 15.52
C MET A 84 8.49 8.52 15.03
N VAL A 85 8.57 8.81 13.74
CA VAL A 85 8.08 10.05 13.14
C VAL A 85 6.57 10.18 13.28
N MET A 86 5.81 9.11 12.98
CA MET A 86 4.35 9.11 13.13
C MET A 86 3.92 9.31 14.58
N GLN A 87 4.62 8.68 15.53
CA GLN A 87 4.34 8.83 16.95
C GLN A 87 4.57 10.27 17.43
N ALA A 88 5.58 10.96 16.88
CA ALA A 88 5.90 12.34 17.27
C ALA A 88 4.95 13.38 16.62
N PHE A 89 4.59 13.22 15.36
CA PHE A 89 3.85 14.23 14.59
C PHE A 89 2.35 13.98 14.48
N VAL A 90 1.91 12.73 14.44
CA VAL A 90 0.50 12.35 14.21
C VAL A 90 0.07 11.24 15.17
N PRO A 91 0.01 11.51 16.50
CA PRO A 91 -0.30 10.47 17.48
C PRO A 91 -1.70 9.89 17.33
N ALA A 92 -2.67 10.66 16.84
CA ALA A 92 -4.04 10.19 16.61
C ALA A 92 -4.10 9.09 15.54
N LEU A 93 -3.38 9.26 14.43
CA LEU A 93 -3.30 8.27 13.37
C LEU A 93 -2.43 7.07 13.79
N TYR A 94 -1.39 7.33 14.58
CA TYR A 94 -0.57 6.27 15.15
C TYR A 94 -1.37 5.34 16.09
N ALA A 95 -2.29 5.87 16.88
CA ALA A 95 -3.14 5.07 17.76
C ALA A 95 -4.00 4.05 17.00
N THR A 96 -4.46 4.41 15.79
CA THR A 96 -5.28 3.52 14.95
C THR A 96 -4.46 2.58 14.06
N LEU A 97 -3.33 3.05 13.53
CA LEU A 97 -2.50 2.31 12.57
C LEU A 97 -1.30 1.59 13.20
N GLY A 98 -0.99 1.85 14.47
CA GLY A 98 0.22 1.36 15.15
C GLY A 98 0.42 -0.15 15.10
N LEU A 99 -0.66 -0.94 15.14
CA LEU A 99 -0.62 -2.39 15.00
C LEU A 99 -0.32 -2.86 13.57
N PHE A 100 -0.62 -2.04 12.58
CA PHE A 100 -0.45 -2.38 11.15
C PHE A 100 0.87 -1.89 10.56
N ILE A 101 1.54 -0.92 11.21
CA ILE A 101 2.84 -0.39 10.75
C ILE A 101 3.91 -1.49 10.69
N PRO A 102 4.08 -2.38 11.68
CA PRO A 102 5.04 -3.48 11.58
C PRO A 102 4.77 -4.44 10.41
N LEU A 103 3.50 -4.56 9.97
CA LEU A 103 3.14 -5.39 8.81
C LEU A 103 3.68 -4.84 7.49
N ILE A 104 4.09 -3.57 7.45
CA ILE A 104 4.74 -2.98 6.28
C ILE A 104 6.07 -3.69 5.99
N VAL A 105 6.80 -4.14 7.01
CA VAL A 105 8.10 -4.83 6.84
C VAL A 105 7.97 -6.09 5.99
N VAL A 106 6.93 -6.87 6.23
CA VAL A 106 6.67 -8.14 5.52
C VAL A 106 5.68 -7.99 4.37
N ASN A 107 5.38 -6.76 3.97
CA ASN A 107 4.43 -6.49 2.90
C ASN A 107 4.98 -7.01 1.56
N CYS A 108 4.16 -7.79 0.88
CA CYS A 108 4.49 -8.41 -0.42
C CYS A 108 4.88 -7.39 -1.49
N ILE A 109 4.36 -6.15 -1.42
CA ILE A 109 4.72 -5.09 -2.36
C ILE A 109 6.18 -4.67 -2.16
N LEU A 110 6.61 -4.42 -0.91
CA LEU A 110 7.96 -3.97 -0.62
C LEU A 110 8.98 -5.05 -0.99
N LEU A 111 8.77 -6.26 -0.51
CA LEU A 111 9.68 -7.39 -0.81
C LEU A 111 9.66 -7.74 -2.29
N GLY A 112 8.49 -7.77 -2.92
CA GLY A 112 8.34 -8.07 -4.33
C GLY A 112 9.03 -7.04 -5.24
N ARG A 113 8.91 -5.74 -4.94
CA ARG A 113 9.58 -4.68 -5.73
C ARG A 113 11.06 -4.56 -5.43
N ALA A 114 11.47 -4.80 -4.19
CA ALA A 114 12.89 -4.88 -3.82
C ALA A 114 13.64 -5.93 -4.64
N GLU A 115 13.08 -7.13 -4.76
CA GLU A 115 13.68 -8.25 -5.49
C GLU A 115 13.49 -8.13 -7.01
N ALA A 116 12.27 -7.81 -7.47
CA ALA A 116 11.95 -7.79 -8.90
C ALA A 116 12.56 -6.61 -9.63
N PHE A 117 12.63 -5.44 -9.00
CA PHE A 117 13.00 -4.18 -9.65
C PHE A 117 14.25 -3.52 -9.05
N ALA A 118 14.29 -3.25 -7.74
CA ALA A 118 15.37 -2.48 -7.12
C ALA A 118 16.71 -3.22 -7.18
N ALA A 119 16.72 -4.54 -7.01
CA ALA A 119 17.92 -5.36 -7.10
C ALA A 119 18.53 -5.41 -8.51
N LYS A 120 17.78 -5.09 -9.55
CA LYS A 120 18.22 -5.21 -10.96
C LYS A 120 18.48 -3.88 -11.64
N ASN A 121 17.85 -2.80 -11.20
CA ASN A 121 17.86 -1.49 -11.85
C ASN A 121 18.69 -0.45 -11.08
N ASN A 122 18.89 0.71 -11.70
CA ASN A 122 19.60 1.84 -11.13
C ASN A 122 18.75 2.55 -10.04
N PRO A 123 19.39 3.23 -9.05
CA PRO A 123 18.67 3.92 -7.96
C PRO A 123 17.63 4.94 -8.44
N LEU A 124 17.90 5.69 -9.50
CA LEU A 124 16.96 6.64 -10.08
C LEU A 124 15.69 5.96 -10.65
N ALA A 125 15.87 4.86 -11.40
CA ALA A 125 14.74 4.10 -11.91
C ALA A 125 13.92 3.47 -10.77
N SER A 126 14.58 3.01 -9.73
CA SER A 126 13.97 2.42 -8.53
C SER A 126 13.18 3.46 -7.71
N LEU A 127 13.61 4.72 -7.71
CA LEU A 127 12.86 5.82 -7.10
C LEU A 127 11.52 6.06 -7.83
N PHE A 128 11.56 6.17 -9.17
CA PHE A 128 10.34 6.37 -9.97
C PHE A 128 9.39 5.17 -9.90
N ASP A 129 9.92 3.97 -9.82
CA ASP A 129 9.13 2.76 -9.59
C ASP A 129 8.44 2.78 -8.22
N GLY A 130 9.20 3.09 -7.16
CA GLY A 130 8.65 3.24 -5.81
C GLY A 130 7.55 4.30 -5.72
N LEU A 131 7.73 5.45 -6.38
CA LEU A 131 6.71 6.48 -6.48
C LEU A 131 5.46 6.00 -7.21
N GLY A 132 5.61 5.37 -8.36
CA GLY A 132 4.48 4.88 -9.16
C GLY A 132 3.67 3.81 -8.44
N MET A 133 4.37 2.81 -7.89
CA MET A 133 3.74 1.73 -7.13
C MET A 133 3.14 2.21 -5.81
N GLY A 134 3.83 3.08 -5.08
CA GLY A 134 3.37 3.64 -3.81
C GLY A 134 2.11 4.48 -3.99
N LEU A 135 2.07 5.35 -5.00
CA LEU A 135 0.87 6.12 -5.34
C LEU A 135 -0.28 5.23 -5.83
N GLY A 136 0.01 4.25 -6.68
CA GLY A 136 -0.98 3.27 -7.11
C GLY A 136 -1.62 2.50 -5.95
N PHE A 137 -0.80 2.12 -4.97
CA PHE A 137 -1.25 1.46 -3.74
C PHE A 137 -2.10 2.38 -2.87
N THR A 138 -1.68 3.63 -2.68
CA THR A 138 -2.42 4.63 -1.89
C THR A 138 -3.80 4.89 -2.48
N ILE A 139 -3.89 5.07 -3.80
CA ILE A 139 -5.17 5.26 -4.50
C ILE A 139 -6.08 4.04 -4.32
N ALA A 140 -5.53 2.83 -4.47
CA ALA A 140 -6.30 1.60 -4.32
C ALA A 140 -6.84 1.42 -2.89
N LEU A 141 -6.01 1.67 -1.86
CA LEU A 141 -6.42 1.61 -0.45
C LEU A 141 -7.48 2.66 -0.11
N THR A 142 -7.31 3.88 -0.60
CA THR A 142 -8.27 4.98 -0.35
C THR A 142 -9.62 4.67 -1.00
N LEU A 143 -9.60 4.17 -2.24
CA LEU A 143 -10.82 3.80 -2.97
C LEU A 143 -11.54 2.64 -2.28
N LEU A 144 -10.81 1.60 -1.89
CA LEU A 144 -11.40 0.47 -1.17
C LEU A 144 -11.94 0.91 0.20
N GLY A 145 -11.15 1.71 0.95
CA GLY A 145 -11.58 2.28 2.23
C GLY A 145 -12.83 3.15 2.12
N ALA A 146 -12.93 3.96 1.06
CA ALA A 146 -14.13 4.77 0.81
C ALA A 146 -15.36 3.90 0.52
N VAL A 147 -15.21 2.84 -0.27
CA VAL A 147 -16.31 1.91 -0.57
C VAL A 147 -16.76 1.14 0.67
N THR A 148 -15.81 0.62 1.45
CA THR A 148 -16.13 -0.12 2.68
C THR A 148 -16.72 0.78 3.77
N GLU A 149 -16.24 2.01 3.92
CA GLU A 149 -16.79 3.00 4.85
C GLU A 149 -18.22 3.40 4.43
N PHE A 150 -18.46 3.60 3.13
CA PHE A 150 -19.79 3.93 2.61
C PHE A 150 -20.80 2.81 2.83
N LEU A 151 -20.41 1.55 2.53
CA LEU A 151 -21.30 0.39 2.69
C LEU A 151 -21.48 -0.01 4.17
N GLY A 152 -20.46 0.20 5.00
CA GLY A 152 -20.45 -0.21 6.40
C GLY A 152 -21.13 0.77 7.35
N THR A 153 -20.88 2.07 7.17
CA THR A 153 -21.36 3.11 8.11
C THR A 153 -22.17 4.22 7.43
N GLY A 154 -22.29 4.21 6.09
CA GLY A 154 -22.95 5.28 5.34
C GLY A 154 -22.20 6.62 5.41
N LYS A 155 -20.95 6.62 5.85
CA LYS A 155 -20.07 7.79 5.93
C LYS A 155 -19.00 7.71 4.83
N ILE A 156 -18.54 8.86 4.34
CA ILE A 156 -17.36 8.98 3.47
C ILE A 156 -16.48 10.06 4.09
N PHE A 157 -15.20 9.74 4.37
CA PHE A 157 -14.27 10.64 5.04
C PHE A 157 -14.83 11.23 6.35
N ASN A 158 -15.51 10.41 7.15
CA ASN A 158 -16.15 10.82 8.40
C ASN A 158 -17.34 11.81 8.25
N LEU A 159 -17.79 12.09 7.02
CA LEU A 159 -18.99 12.88 6.72
C LEU A 159 -20.20 11.94 6.61
N SER A 160 -21.18 12.09 7.48
CA SER A 160 -22.42 11.29 7.46
C SER A 160 -23.28 11.68 6.25
N ILE A 161 -23.44 10.76 5.30
CA ILE A 161 -24.28 10.94 4.11
C ILE A 161 -25.60 10.21 4.29
N LEU A 162 -25.59 9.07 5.00
CA LEU A 162 -26.80 8.26 5.27
C LEU A 162 -27.00 8.11 6.79
N PRO A 163 -28.27 7.91 7.24
CA PRO A 163 -28.53 7.57 8.64
C PRO A 163 -27.87 6.26 9.03
N GLU A 164 -27.31 6.18 10.23
CA GLU A 164 -26.54 5.04 10.75
C GLU A 164 -27.32 3.72 10.80
N GLU A 165 -28.65 3.77 10.71
CA GLU A 165 -29.53 2.59 10.76
C GLU A 165 -29.37 1.64 9.55
N TYR A 166 -28.81 2.09 8.43
CA TYR A 166 -28.63 1.29 7.21
C TYR A 166 -27.24 0.72 7.03
N GLY A 167 -26.32 0.93 7.98
CA GLY A 167 -24.96 0.43 7.92
C GLY A 167 -24.90 -1.09 8.08
N MET A 168 -24.38 -1.81 7.08
CA MET A 168 -24.13 -3.25 7.18
C MET A 168 -22.77 -3.50 7.86
N LEU A 169 -22.77 -3.81 9.14
CA LEU A 169 -21.57 -4.14 9.93
C LEU A 169 -20.66 -5.20 9.28
N VAL A 170 -21.23 -6.07 8.45
CA VAL A 170 -20.47 -7.10 7.71
C VAL A 170 -19.39 -6.50 6.81
N PHE A 171 -19.63 -5.31 6.23
CA PHE A 171 -18.67 -4.64 5.34
C PHE A 171 -17.54 -3.91 6.08
N VAL A 172 -17.70 -3.64 7.36
CA VAL A 172 -16.63 -3.12 8.24
C VAL A 172 -15.66 -4.24 8.64
N LEU A 173 -16.15 -5.47 8.69
CA LEU A 173 -15.35 -6.66 9.01
C LEU A 173 -14.56 -7.16 7.77
N ALA A 174 -13.44 -7.85 8.03
CA ALA A 174 -12.57 -8.40 6.99
C ALA A 174 -13.30 -9.20 5.89
N PRO A 175 -14.31 -10.05 6.16
CA PRO A 175 -15.04 -10.77 5.11
C PRO A 175 -15.75 -9.84 4.11
N GLY A 176 -16.32 -8.74 4.58
CA GLY A 176 -16.98 -7.75 3.72
C GLY A 176 -15.99 -6.97 2.84
N ALA A 177 -14.82 -6.66 3.37
CA ALA A 177 -13.75 -6.02 2.59
C ALA A 177 -13.27 -6.92 1.43
N PHE A 178 -13.23 -8.25 1.61
CA PHE A 178 -12.94 -9.19 0.53
C PHE A 178 -14.00 -9.16 -0.57
N ILE A 179 -15.27 -9.12 -0.21
CA ILE A 179 -16.38 -9.06 -1.17
C ILE A 179 -16.32 -7.74 -1.95
N ALA A 180 -16.13 -6.61 -1.26
CA ALA A 180 -15.99 -5.30 -1.87
C ALA A 180 -14.79 -5.24 -2.83
N LEU A 181 -13.65 -5.80 -2.42
CA LEU A 181 -12.46 -5.88 -3.26
C LEU A 181 -12.71 -6.74 -4.51
N GLY A 182 -13.31 -7.92 -4.36
CA GLY A 182 -13.65 -8.81 -5.48
C GLY A 182 -14.58 -8.13 -6.49
N TYR A 183 -15.57 -7.39 -6.00
CA TYR A 183 -16.49 -6.62 -6.84
C TYR A 183 -15.78 -5.48 -7.59
N LEU A 184 -14.90 -4.74 -6.91
CA LEU A 184 -14.09 -3.69 -7.53
C LEU A 184 -13.16 -4.22 -8.61
N ILE A 185 -12.49 -5.36 -8.36
CA ILE A 185 -11.62 -6.00 -9.36
C ILE A 185 -12.45 -6.44 -10.57
N ALA A 186 -13.62 -7.04 -10.36
CA ALA A 186 -14.51 -7.44 -11.45
C ALA A 186 -14.97 -6.24 -12.28
N LEU A 187 -15.32 -5.13 -11.62
CA LEU A 187 -15.73 -3.89 -12.27
C LEU A 187 -14.60 -3.28 -13.11
N ILE A 188 -13.40 -3.16 -12.55
CA ILE A 188 -12.22 -2.62 -13.25
C ILE A 188 -11.86 -3.51 -14.46
N ASN A 189 -11.95 -4.83 -14.30
CA ASN A 189 -11.64 -5.77 -15.38
C ASN A 189 -12.70 -5.73 -16.51
N SER A 190 -13.95 -5.46 -16.15
CA SER A 190 -15.02 -5.24 -17.12
C SER A 190 -14.78 -3.99 -17.98
N PHE A 191 -14.39 -2.88 -17.33
CA PHE A 191 -14.04 -1.64 -18.04
C PHE A 191 -12.76 -1.76 -18.91
N LYS A 192 -11.83 -2.59 -18.51
CA LYS A 192 -10.58 -2.80 -19.26
C LYS A 192 -10.77 -3.71 -20.49
N LYS A 193 -11.85 -4.47 -20.54
CA LYS A 193 -12.21 -5.40 -21.61
C LYS A 193 -13.13 -4.78 -22.68
N ALA A 194 -13.77 -3.66 -22.37
CA ALA A 194 -14.56 -2.84 -23.28
C ALA A 194 -13.70 -1.78 -23.95
#